data_43866b6a67a64973006b663d9597fdd7
#
_entry.id   43866b6a67a64973006b663d9597fdd7
#
_cell.length_a   1.000
_cell.length_b   1.000
_cell.length_c   1.000
_cell.angle_alpha   90.00
_cell.angle_beta   90.00
_cell.angle_gamma   90.00
#
_symmetry.space_group_name_H-M   'P 1'
#
loop_
_entity.id
_entity.type
_entity.pdbx_description
1 polymer ?
#
loop_
_entity_poly.entity_id
_entity_poly.type
_entity_poly.pdbx_seq_one_letter_code
_entity_poly.pdbx_strand_id
1 'polypeptide(L)'
;DVYKRQVRDTVIDGKEIKAGNIMGLSDKTIEIVGTDVVDTTIDLLKKMMDEESELITIYYGEEGTKEDAEKIAKAIEGIDDEMEVEIQYGGQPIYYYFVSVE
;
A
#
# COMPACT_ATOMS: atom_id res chain seq x y z
N ASP A 1 4.87 -2.08 4.53
CA ASP A 1 3.75 -2.79 5.09
C ASP A 1 2.93 -3.55 4.05
N VAL A 2 1.76 -4.02 4.39
CA VAL A 2 1.09 -5.08 3.65
C VAL A 2 -0.33 -4.71 3.27
N TYR A 3 -0.73 -4.99 2.02
CA TYR A 3 -2.10 -4.89 1.54
C TYR A 3 -2.73 -6.25 1.40
N LYS A 4 -3.98 -6.36 1.87
CA LYS A 4 -4.76 -7.59 1.78
C LYS A 4 -6.22 -7.25 1.41
N ARG A 5 -6.81 -8.03 0.50
CA ARG A 5 -8.21 -7.88 0.14
C ARG A 5 -9.13 -8.52 1.18
N GLN A 6 -10.09 -7.77 1.65
CA GLN A 6 -11.13 -8.27 2.53
C GLN A 6 -12.28 -8.84 1.70
N VAL A 7 -12.79 -10.00 2.08
CA VAL A 7 -13.82 -10.71 1.31
C VAL A 7 -15.23 -10.63 1.92
N ARG A 8 -15.37 -10.09 3.12
CA ARG A 8 -16.67 -9.96 3.78
C ARG A 8 -16.67 -8.77 4.74
N ASP A 9 -17.88 -8.30 5.07
CA ASP A 9 -18.03 -7.20 6.01
C ASP A 9 -17.65 -7.63 7.43
N THR A 10 -16.92 -6.75 8.13
CA THR A 10 -16.50 -6.97 9.50
C THR A 10 -16.08 -5.64 10.12
N VAL A 11 -15.79 -5.65 11.43
CA VAL A 11 -15.19 -4.51 12.12
C VAL A 11 -13.92 -5.00 12.82
N ILE A 12 -12.80 -4.37 12.50
CA ILE A 12 -11.48 -4.69 13.07
C ILE A 12 -10.83 -3.38 13.50
N ASP A 13 -10.34 -3.31 14.72
CA ASP A 13 -9.71 -2.11 15.28
C ASP A 13 -10.57 -0.85 15.16
N GLY A 14 -11.89 -1.00 15.32
CA GLY A 14 -12.83 0.10 15.21
C GLY A 14 -13.13 0.58 13.80
N LYS A 15 -12.57 -0.08 12.78
CA LYS A 15 -12.82 0.24 11.37
C LYS A 15 -13.81 -0.75 10.78
N GLU A 16 -14.81 -0.23 10.09
CA GLU A 16 -15.77 -1.07 9.36
C GLU A 16 -15.16 -1.55 8.06
N ILE A 17 -15.13 -2.87 7.86
CA ILE A 17 -14.57 -3.51 6.68
C ILE A 17 -15.70 -4.18 5.92
N LYS A 18 -15.88 -3.84 4.65
CA LYS A 18 -16.91 -4.39 3.78
C LYS A 18 -16.30 -5.26 2.71
N ALA A 19 -17.09 -6.18 2.16
CA ALA A 19 -16.65 -7.03 1.05
C ALA A 19 -16.13 -6.18 -0.11
N GLY A 20 -14.97 -6.53 -0.65
CA GLY A 20 -14.33 -5.78 -1.72
C GLY A 20 -13.42 -4.64 -1.24
N ASN A 21 -13.42 -4.31 0.05
CA ASN A 21 -12.49 -3.32 0.58
C ASN A 21 -11.05 -3.81 0.50
N ILE A 22 -10.15 -2.85 0.38
CA ILE A 22 -8.70 -3.08 0.41
C ILE A 22 -8.19 -2.57 1.76
N MET A 23 -7.38 -3.37 2.42
CA MET A 23 -6.80 -3.01 3.72
C MET A 23 -5.31 -2.75 3.62
N GLY A 24 -4.89 -1.64 4.18
CA GLY A 24 -3.47 -1.37 4.41
C GLY A 24 -3.12 -1.73 5.84
N LEU A 25 -2.17 -2.63 6.02
CA LEU A 25 -1.80 -3.18 7.32
C LEU A 25 -0.38 -2.78 7.69
N SER A 26 -0.19 -2.45 8.96
CA SER A 26 1.13 -2.27 9.56
C SER A 26 1.17 -3.11 10.82
N ASP A 27 2.17 -3.97 10.94
CA ASP A 27 2.28 -4.92 12.03
C ASP A 27 1.00 -5.75 12.18
N LYS A 28 0.20 -5.50 13.21
CA LYS A 28 -1.04 -6.23 13.45
C LYS A 28 -2.27 -5.34 13.40
N THR A 29 -2.11 -4.08 12.97
CA THR A 29 -3.21 -3.13 12.92
C THR A 29 -3.58 -2.79 11.49
N ILE A 30 -4.86 -2.42 11.32
CA ILE A 30 -5.33 -1.89 10.05
C ILE A 30 -5.15 -0.37 10.08
N GLU A 31 -4.26 0.12 9.23
CA GLU A 31 -3.96 1.55 9.13
C GLU A 31 -4.91 2.29 8.19
N ILE A 32 -5.28 1.65 7.09
CA ILE A 32 -6.09 2.25 6.03
C ILE A 32 -7.09 1.22 5.49
N VAL A 33 -8.29 1.68 5.18
CA VAL A 33 -9.28 0.89 4.44
C VAL A 33 -9.75 1.72 3.24
N GLY A 34 -9.78 1.11 2.08
CA GLY A 34 -10.22 1.77 0.86
C GLY A 34 -10.85 0.79 -0.12
N THR A 35 -11.21 1.27 -1.29
CA THR A 35 -11.86 0.47 -2.33
C THR A 35 -11.02 0.29 -3.57
N ASP A 36 -10.00 1.11 -3.74
CA ASP A 36 -9.07 1.05 -4.87
C ASP A 36 -7.67 0.73 -4.38
N VAL A 37 -7.01 -0.25 -5.02
CA VAL A 37 -5.68 -0.71 -4.60
C VAL A 37 -4.63 0.39 -4.70
N VAL A 38 -4.61 1.13 -5.80
CA VAL A 38 -3.62 2.18 -6.02
C VAL A 38 -3.81 3.32 -5.02
N ASP A 39 -5.02 3.84 -4.89
CA ASP A 39 -5.31 4.96 -3.99
C ASP A 39 -5.07 4.57 -2.53
N THR A 40 -5.46 3.36 -2.14
CA THR A 40 -5.25 2.87 -0.77
C THR A 40 -3.77 2.72 -0.46
N THR A 41 -2.96 2.24 -1.42
CA THR A 41 -1.51 2.14 -1.25
C THR A 41 -0.87 3.52 -1.10
N ILE A 42 -1.30 4.48 -1.92
CA ILE A 42 -0.81 5.86 -1.82
C ILE A 42 -1.13 6.43 -0.44
N ASP A 43 -2.35 6.25 0.05
CA ASP A 43 -2.76 6.73 1.36
C ASP A 43 -1.96 6.09 2.49
N LEU A 44 -1.68 4.78 2.39
CA LEU A 44 -0.83 4.10 3.36
C LEU A 44 0.58 4.66 3.36
N LEU A 45 1.17 4.85 2.19
CA LEU A 45 2.52 5.41 2.07
C LEU A 45 2.59 6.83 2.63
N LYS A 46 1.60 7.67 2.38
CA LYS A 46 1.54 9.01 2.98
C LYS A 46 1.54 8.95 4.49
N LYS A 47 0.88 7.96 5.06
CA LYS A 47 0.81 7.77 6.50
C LYS A 47 2.14 7.31 7.09
N MET A 48 2.92 6.55 6.32
CA MET A 48 4.22 6.01 6.73
C MET A 48 5.37 7.00 6.54
N MET A 49 5.25 7.89 5.56
CA MET A 49 6.30 8.87 5.22
C MET A 49 6.43 9.94 6.29
N ASP A 50 7.66 10.35 6.56
CA ASP A 50 7.97 11.48 7.43
C ASP A 50 9.10 12.31 6.81
N GLU A 51 9.57 13.34 7.52
CA GLU A 51 10.60 14.26 7.03
C GLU A 51 11.95 13.59 6.79
N GLU A 52 12.19 12.45 7.42
CA GLU A 52 13.43 11.69 7.32
C GLU A 52 13.39 10.61 6.25
N SER A 53 12.21 10.36 5.67
CA SER A 53 12.06 9.33 4.64
C SER A 53 12.75 9.72 3.34
N GLU A 54 13.54 8.82 2.78
CA GLU A 54 14.32 9.05 1.56
C GLU A 54 14.03 8.01 0.47
N LEU A 55 13.65 6.79 0.86
CA LEU A 55 13.48 5.67 -0.05
C LEU A 55 12.19 4.92 0.24
N ILE A 56 11.41 4.68 -0.81
CA ILE A 56 10.26 3.78 -0.78
C ILE A 56 10.55 2.63 -1.71
N THR A 57 10.32 1.41 -1.24
CA THR A 57 10.38 0.21 -2.08
C THR A 57 9.00 -0.42 -2.15
N ILE A 58 8.55 -0.71 -3.35
CA ILE A 58 7.26 -1.35 -3.63
C ILE A 58 7.52 -2.72 -4.25
N TYR A 59 7.12 -3.78 -3.54
CA TYR A 59 7.20 -5.14 -4.04
C TYR A 59 5.81 -5.57 -4.50
N TYR A 60 5.58 -5.70 -5.80
CA TYR A 60 4.28 -6.14 -6.28
C TYR A 60 4.20 -7.67 -6.28
N GLY A 61 3.07 -8.19 -5.76
CA GLY A 61 2.82 -9.60 -5.67
C GLY A 61 2.16 -10.16 -6.92
N GLU A 62 1.74 -11.43 -6.85
CA GLU A 62 1.07 -12.10 -7.98
C GLU A 62 -0.24 -11.41 -8.39
N GLU A 63 -0.95 -10.81 -7.44
CA GLU A 63 -2.21 -10.11 -7.71
C GLU A 63 -2.03 -8.62 -7.99
N GLY A 64 -0.84 -8.08 -7.76
CA GLY A 64 -0.50 -6.71 -8.11
C GLY A 64 0.11 -6.64 -9.50
N THR A 65 0.18 -5.45 -10.07
CA THR A 65 0.78 -5.24 -11.38
C THR A 65 1.89 -4.21 -11.32
N LYS A 66 2.84 -4.33 -12.22
CA LYS A 66 3.89 -3.34 -12.36
C LYS A 66 3.32 -1.97 -12.77
N GLU A 67 2.28 -1.97 -13.62
CA GLU A 67 1.64 -0.74 -14.06
C GLU A 67 1.05 0.05 -12.89
N ASP A 68 0.37 -0.64 -11.98
CA ASP A 68 -0.19 -0.01 -10.78
C ASP A 68 0.90 0.45 -9.82
N ALA A 69 1.98 -0.32 -9.68
CA ALA A 69 3.13 0.10 -8.89
C ALA A 69 3.75 1.38 -9.46
N GLU A 70 3.83 1.51 -10.78
CA GLU A 70 4.34 2.72 -11.43
C GLU A 70 3.42 3.93 -11.19
N LYS A 71 2.10 3.73 -11.17
CA LYS A 71 1.14 4.79 -10.82
C LYS A 71 1.34 5.27 -9.39
N ILE A 72 1.56 4.34 -8.47
CA ILE A 72 1.85 4.65 -7.08
C ILE A 72 3.14 5.47 -6.98
N ALA A 73 4.19 5.01 -7.65
CA ALA A 73 5.49 5.70 -7.66
C ALA A 73 5.36 7.13 -8.18
N LYS A 74 4.65 7.34 -9.28
CA LYS A 74 4.43 8.68 -9.85
C LYS A 74 3.68 9.59 -8.89
N ALA A 75 2.67 9.07 -8.21
CA ALA A 75 1.90 9.85 -7.24
C ALA A 75 2.79 10.29 -6.07
N ILE A 76 3.64 9.40 -5.56
CA ILE A 76 4.56 9.73 -4.48
C ILE A 76 5.60 10.76 -4.93
N GLU A 77 6.16 10.61 -6.12
CA GLU A 77 7.11 11.59 -6.68
C GLU A 77 6.48 12.97 -6.86
N GLY A 78 5.19 13.01 -7.15
CA GLY A 78 4.44 14.26 -7.24
C GLY A 78 4.19 14.93 -5.88
N ILE A 79 4.22 14.15 -4.79
CA ILE A 79 4.06 14.66 -3.43
C ILE A 79 5.41 15.14 -2.87
N ASP A 80 6.47 14.38 -3.14
CA ASP A 80 7.83 14.68 -2.68
C ASP A 80 8.81 14.27 -3.78
N ASP A 81 9.30 15.25 -4.54
CA ASP A 81 10.18 15.01 -5.67
C ASP A 81 11.59 14.56 -5.29
N GLU A 82 11.94 14.64 -4.00
CA GLU A 82 13.21 14.13 -3.50
C GLU A 82 13.13 12.66 -3.07
N MET A 83 11.91 12.11 -3.00
CA MET A 83 11.71 10.72 -2.61
C MET A 83 12.14 9.79 -3.74
N GLU A 84 13.01 8.84 -3.43
CA GLU A 84 13.38 7.77 -4.35
C GLU A 84 12.39 6.62 -4.20
N VAL A 85 11.86 6.14 -5.31
CA VAL A 85 10.91 5.01 -5.31
C VAL A 85 11.45 3.90 -6.19
N GLU A 86 11.63 2.72 -5.61
CA GLU A 86 12.03 1.52 -6.30
C GLU A 86 10.86 0.56 -6.40
N ILE A 87 10.72 -0.11 -7.54
CA ILE A 87 9.69 -1.10 -7.81
C ILE A 87 10.36 -2.43 -8.11
N GLN A 88 9.94 -3.47 -7.40
CA GLN A 88 10.46 -4.82 -7.59
C GLN A 88 9.33 -5.83 -7.63
N TYR A 89 9.52 -6.92 -8.38
CA TYR A 89 8.59 -8.04 -8.36
C TYR A 89 8.87 -8.88 -7.12
N GLY A 90 7.90 -8.95 -6.20
CA GLY A 90 8.02 -9.77 -5.00
C GLY A 90 7.44 -11.17 -5.17
N GLY A 91 6.43 -11.32 -6.06
CA GLY A 91 5.80 -12.60 -6.34
C GLY A 91 4.97 -13.19 -5.19
N GLN A 92 4.76 -12.43 -4.11
CA GLN A 92 4.00 -12.92 -2.97
C GLN A 92 2.54 -13.16 -3.35
N PRO A 93 1.94 -14.26 -2.86
CA PRO A 93 0.50 -14.50 -3.06
C PRO A 93 -0.34 -13.70 -2.06
N ILE A 94 -1.63 -13.53 -2.33
CA ILE A 94 -2.63 -12.89 -1.46
C ILE A 94 -2.48 -11.37 -1.38
N TYR A 95 -1.29 -10.86 -1.08
CA TYR A 95 -1.04 -9.44 -0.90
C TYR A 95 -0.70 -8.78 -2.21
N TYR A 96 -1.33 -7.65 -2.51
CA TYR A 96 -1.01 -6.87 -3.71
C TYR A 96 0.41 -6.32 -3.65
N TYR A 97 0.73 -5.67 -2.54
CA TYR A 97 2.03 -5.03 -2.36
C TYR A 97 2.56 -5.23 -0.95
N PHE A 98 3.87 -5.43 -0.86
CA PHE A 98 4.63 -5.11 0.33
C PHE A 98 5.31 -3.78 0.05
N VAL A 99 5.28 -2.87 1.01
CA VAL A 99 5.94 -1.57 0.88
C VAL A 99 6.83 -1.31 2.07
N SER A 100 7.96 -0.67 1.81
CA SER A 100 8.84 -0.20 2.87
C SER A 100 9.15 1.27 2.68
N VAL A 101 9.28 2.00 3.77
CA VAL A 101 9.67 3.41 3.79
C VAL A 101 10.88 3.54 4.68
N GLU A 102 11.97 4.04 4.12
CA GLU A 102 13.24 4.20 4.83
C GLU A 102 13.77 5.63 4.79
#